data_2e34eb8acc7a7d2aed4f414c82649b93
#
_entry.id   2e34eb8acc7a7d2aed4f414c82649b93
#
_cell.length_a   1.000
_cell.length_b   1.000
_cell.length_c   1.000
_cell.angle_alpha   90.00
_cell.angle_beta   90.00
_cell.angle_gamma   90.00
#
_symmetry.space_group_name_H-M   'P 1'
#
loop_
_entity.id
_entity.type
_entity.pdbx_description
1 polymer ?
#
loop_
_entity_poly.entity_id
_entity_poly.type
_entity_poly.pdbx_seq_one_letter_code
_entity_poly.pdbx_strand_id
1 'polypeptide(L)'
;MNTKSNVYLAQFSLTITPGNMIFMPYAVSCVWSYAQTHDDIRDNYEMKEVFFEKIPPKEVVKKLDNPKVFAFGCYIWNCNYTDEVAKLVKEKFPECLIVYGGPQIPITAHDEWWNNHPYVDVVVYYEGEKRFTRILRCSSKEEMS
;
A
#
# COMPACT_ATOMS: atom_id res chain seq x y z
N MET A 1 10.68 25.35 -2.08
CA MET A 1 9.54 24.62 -1.46
C MET A 1 9.70 23.14 -1.77
N ASN A 2 9.91 22.33 -0.74
CA ASN A 2 9.90 20.88 -0.92
C ASN A 2 8.46 20.42 -1.06
N THR A 3 8.10 19.95 -2.26
CA THR A 3 6.84 19.23 -2.45
C THR A 3 6.94 17.87 -1.77
N LYS A 4 5.95 17.55 -0.93
CA LYS A 4 5.87 16.24 -0.28
C LYS A 4 5.61 15.14 -1.29
N SER A 5 6.16 13.96 -1.04
CA SER A 5 5.88 12.77 -1.85
C SER A 5 4.53 12.16 -1.49
N ASN A 6 3.78 11.76 -2.50
CA ASN A 6 2.44 11.21 -2.31
C ASN A 6 2.47 9.75 -1.87
N VAL A 7 1.75 9.45 -0.81
CA VAL A 7 1.54 8.10 -0.28
C VAL A 7 0.06 7.74 -0.43
N TYR A 8 -0.17 6.52 -0.85
CA TYR A 8 -1.51 5.92 -0.90
C TYR A 8 -1.53 4.63 -0.09
N LEU A 9 -2.64 4.38 0.54
CA LEU A 9 -2.89 3.16 1.30
C LEU A 9 -4.16 2.49 0.80
N ALA A 10 -4.23 1.17 0.90
CA ALA A 10 -5.43 0.43 0.57
C ALA A 10 -5.63 -0.76 1.50
N GLN A 11 -6.85 -0.93 1.95
CA GLN A 11 -7.35 -2.13 2.61
C GLN A 11 -8.76 -2.37 2.08
N PHE A 12 -8.85 -3.05 0.95
CA PHE A 12 -10.12 -3.25 0.27
C PHE A 12 -11.03 -4.16 1.07
N SER A 13 -12.25 -3.68 1.31
CA SER A 13 -13.23 -4.39 2.11
C SER A 13 -13.84 -5.57 1.37
N LEU A 14 -14.37 -6.51 2.14
CA LEU A 14 -15.21 -7.55 1.62
C LEU A 14 -16.48 -6.93 1.01
N THR A 15 -16.74 -7.21 -0.25
CA THR A 15 -18.00 -6.82 -0.88
C THR A 15 -19.07 -7.82 -0.46
N ILE A 16 -19.78 -7.54 0.60
CA ILE A 16 -20.94 -8.30 1.01
C ILE A 16 -22.18 -7.64 0.42
N THR A 17 -22.90 -8.38 -0.37
CA THR A 17 -24.21 -8.03 -0.91
C THR A 17 -25.27 -7.90 0.17
N PRO A 18 -26.46 -7.47 -0.13
CA PRO A 18 -26.99 -6.12 -0.08
C PRO A 18 -27.22 -5.69 1.34
N GLY A 19 -26.70 -4.58 1.73
CA GLY A 19 -26.81 -3.99 3.05
C GLY A 19 -25.61 -3.13 3.42
N ASN A 20 -24.64 -2.99 2.50
CA ASN A 20 -23.54 -2.03 2.58
C ASN A 20 -22.74 -2.05 3.90
N MET A 21 -22.34 -3.22 4.37
CA MET A 21 -21.33 -3.27 5.42
C MET A 21 -19.95 -2.93 4.82
N ILE A 22 -19.55 -1.69 5.01
CA ILE A 22 -18.20 -1.24 4.69
C ILE A 22 -17.35 -1.44 5.95
N PHE A 23 -16.30 -2.25 5.84
CA PHE A 23 -15.33 -2.37 6.90
C PHE A 23 -14.34 -1.21 6.82
N MET A 24 -14.15 -0.51 7.93
CA MET A 24 -13.16 0.55 8.05
C MET A 24 -11.76 -0.01 7.74
N PRO A 25 -10.91 0.69 6.97
CA PRO A 25 -9.54 0.27 6.69
C PRO A 25 -8.63 0.54 7.89
N TYR A 26 -8.93 -0.11 9.00
CA TYR A 26 -8.35 0.18 10.32
C TYR A 26 -6.84 -0.09 10.36
N ALA A 27 -6.40 -1.25 9.88
CA ALA A 27 -4.99 -1.65 9.98
C ALA A 27 -4.04 -0.70 9.24
N VAL A 28 -4.34 -0.36 7.99
CA VAL A 28 -3.51 0.57 7.22
C VAL A 28 -3.59 2.00 7.77
N SER A 29 -4.75 2.38 8.33
CA SER A 29 -4.90 3.68 9.00
C SER A 29 -4.05 3.78 10.25
N CYS A 30 -3.94 2.72 11.04
CA CYS A 30 -3.03 2.65 12.20
C CYS A 30 -1.56 2.80 11.76
N VAL A 31 -1.17 2.14 10.69
CA VAL A 31 0.19 2.22 10.13
C VAL A 31 0.54 3.67 9.77
N TRP A 32 -0.35 4.37 9.09
CA TRP A 32 -0.15 5.78 8.76
C TRP A 32 -0.19 6.69 9.98
N SER A 33 -1.15 6.49 10.89
CA SER A 33 -1.27 7.28 12.12
C SER A 33 0.02 7.24 12.93
N TYR A 34 0.66 6.08 13.01
CA TYR A 34 1.96 5.95 13.65
C TYR A 34 3.07 6.68 12.86
N ALA A 35 3.15 6.47 11.55
CA ALA A 35 4.20 7.06 10.71
C ALA A 35 4.21 8.59 10.80
N GLN A 36 3.04 9.22 10.73
CA GLN A 36 2.92 10.69 10.75
C GLN A 36 3.23 11.34 12.11
N THR A 37 3.40 10.56 13.19
CA THR A 37 3.89 11.10 14.46
C THR A 37 5.36 11.52 14.40
N HIS A 38 6.07 11.05 13.38
CA HIS A 38 7.48 11.38 13.16
C HIS A 38 7.60 12.60 12.25
N ASP A 39 8.32 13.62 12.69
CA ASP A 39 8.47 14.89 11.97
C ASP A 39 9.06 14.69 10.56
N ASP A 40 10.08 13.85 10.44
CA ASP A 40 10.73 13.53 9.17
C ASP A 40 9.77 12.91 8.15
N ILE A 41 8.82 12.10 8.60
CA ILE A 41 7.77 11.54 7.72
C ILE A 41 6.75 12.62 7.36
N ARG A 42 6.24 13.33 8.35
CA ARG A 42 5.23 14.38 8.15
C ARG A 42 5.72 15.51 7.23
N ASP A 43 7.00 15.82 7.30
CA ASP A 43 7.59 16.90 6.50
C ASP A 43 7.86 16.49 5.04
N ASN A 44 8.07 15.18 4.77
CA ASN A 44 8.44 14.67 3.45
C ASN A 44 7.34 13.95 2.71
N TYR A 45 6.29 13.50 3.40
CA TYR A 45 5.21 12.68 2.83
C TYR A 45 3.84 13.25 3.11
N GLU A 46 2.94 13.05 2.16
CA GLU A 46 1.52 13.36 2.29
C GLU A 46 0.70 12.11 1.90
N MET A 47 -0.15 11.65 2.81
CA MET A 47 -1.11 10.60 2.50
C MET A 47 -2.31 11.21 1.77
N LYS A 48 -2.49 10.84 0.51
CA LYS A 48 -3.51 11.44 -0.36
C LYS A 48 -4.87 10.77 -0.20
N GLU A 49 -4.90 9.45 -0.14
CA GLU A 49 -6.15 8.69 -0.04
C GLU A 49 -5.90 7.31 0.57
N VAL A 50 -6.88 6.83 1.33
CA VAL A 50 -6.99 5.44 1.77
C VAL A 50 -8.12 4.80 0.99
N PHE A 51 -7.79 3.84 0.14
CA PHE A 51 -8.78 3.09 -0.64
C PHE A 51 -9.33 1.92 0.18
N PHE A 52 -10.63 1.76 0.22
CA PHE A 52 -11.29 0.66 0.92
C PHE A 52 -12.45 0.05 0.13
N GLU A 53 -12.99 0.75 -0.84
CA GLU A 53 -14.03 0.24 -1.72
C GLU A 53 -13.45 -0.47 -2.95
N LYS A 54 -14.03 -1.60 -3.32
CA LYS A 54 -13.71 -2.29 -4.56
C LYS A 54 -14.45 -1.65 -5.73
N ILE A 55 -13.84 -0.64 -6.32
CA ILE A 55 -14.24 -0.07 -7.61
C ILE A 55 -13.47 -0.78 -8.73
N PRO A 56 -13.81 -0.58 -10.02
CA PRO A 56 -12.99 -1.16 -11.10
C PRO A 56 -11.51 -0.78 -10.93
N PRO A 57 -10.55 -1.74 -11.01
CA PRO A 57 -9.13 -1.47 -10.75
C PRO A 57 -8.55 -0.29 -11.53
N LYS A 58 -8.97 -0.10 -12.78
CA LYS A 58 -8.56 1.03 -13.62
C LYS A 58 -9.00 2.39 -13.04
N GLU A 59 -10.13 2.42 -12.33
CA GLU A 59 -10.62 3.65 -11.69
C GLU A 59 -9.78 4.02 -10.46
N VAL A 60 -9.26 3.04 -9.72
CA VAL A 60 -8.29 3.28 -8.65
C VAL A 60 -7.07 3.98 -9.23
N VAL A 61 -6.51 3.43 -10.30
CA VAL A 61 -5.28 3.96 -10.94
C VAL A 61 -5.47 5.37 -11.48
N LYS A 62 -6.66 5.69 -12.02
CA LYS A 62 -6.99 7.05 -12.50
C LYS A 62 -6.97 8.12 -11.39
N LYS A 63 -7.25 7.73 -10.16
CA LYS A 63 -7.25 8.64 -9.01
C LYS A 63 -5.85 8.97 -8.48
N LEU A 64 -4.83 8.24 -8.92
CA LEU A 64 -3.47 8.41 -8.41
C LEU A 64 -2.77 9.58 -9.11
N ASP A 65 -2.13 10.41 -8.30
CA ASP A 65 -1.29 11.51 -8.75
C ASP A 65 0.15 11.28 -8.27
N ASN A 66 1.03 10.94 -9.19
CA ASN A 66 2.45 10.71 -8.95
C ASN A 66 2.75 9.97 -7.63
N PRO A 67 2.24 8.74 -7.46
CA PRO A 67 2.40 7.98 -6.23
C PRO A 67 3.87 7.58 -6.02
N LYS A 68 4.44 7.94 -4.88
CA LYS A 68 5.78 7.53 -4.48
C LYS A 68 5.75 6.15 -3.81
N VAL A 69 4.75 5.93 -2.94
CA VAL A 69 4.54 4.68 -2.21
C VAL A 69 3.06 4.35 -2.23
N PHE A 70 2.74 3.10 -2.53
CA PHE A 70 1.39 2.57 -2.37
C PHE A 70 1.45 1.28 -1.55
N ALA A 71 0.88 1.29 -0.37
CA ALA A 71 0.87 0.16 0.55
C ALA A 71 -0.51 -0.48 0.64
N PHE A 72 -0.55 -1.81 0.60
CA PHE A 72 -1.76 -2.62 0.59
C PHE A 72 -1.83 -3.56 1.78
N GLY A 73 -2.96 -3.57 2.46
CA GLY A 73 -3.31 -4.59 3.45
C GLY A 73 -3.95 -5.80 2.75
N CYS A 74 -3.25 -6.93 2.77
CA CYS A 74 -3.66 -8.14 2.05
C CYS A 74 -4.36 -9.14 2.97
N TYR A 75 -5.62 -9.43 2.64
CA TYR A 75 -6.50 -10.38 3.32
C TYR A 75 -7.06 -11.38 2.33
N ILE A 76 -7.55 -12.50 2.81
CA ILE A 76 -8.10 -13.57 1.95
C ILE A 76 -9.21 -13.06 1.01
N TRP A 77 -10.00 -12.11 1.46
CA TRP A 77 -11.12 -11.57 0.67
C TRP A 77 -10.74 -10.51 -0.35
N ASN A 78 -9.50 -10.00 -0.32
CA ASN A 78 -9.09 -8.91 -1.22
C ASN A 78 -7.83 -9.21 -2.02
N CYS A 79 -7.13 -10.32 -1.80
CA CYS A 79 -5.82 -10.57 -2.39
C CYS A 79 -5.85 -10.52 -3.93
N ASN A 80 -6.77 -11.19 -4.58
CA ASN A 80 -6.86 -11.18 -6.05
C ASN A 80 -7.13 -9.79 -6.61
N TYR A 81 -8.06 -9.06 -6.00
CA TYR A 81 -8.36 -7.69 -6.41
C TYR A 81 -7.17 -6.75 -6.17
N THR A 82 -6.51 -6.89 -5.03
CA THR A 82 -5.29 -6.14 -4.69
C THR A 82 -4.20 -6.37 -5.73
N ASP A 83 -4.00 -7.61 -6.15
CA ASP A 83 -3.03 -7.96 -7.19
C ASP A 83 -3.34 -7.29 -8.54
N GLU A 84 -4.59 -7.24 -8.95
CA GLU A 84 -4.99 -6.54 -10.16
C GLU A 84 -4.70 -5.04 -10.09
N VAL A 85 -5.03 -4.41 -8.97
CA VAL A 85 -4.74 -2.99 -8.75
C VAL A 85 -3.23 -2.74 -8.75
N ALA A 86 -2.46 -3.51 -8.01
CA ALA A 86 -1.01 -3.35 -7.89
C ALA A 86 -0.30 -3.52 -9.23
N LYS A 87 -0.70 -4.48 -10.05
CA LYS A 87 -0.19 -4.66 -11.44
C LYS A 87 -0.40 -3.40 -12.27
N LEU A 88 -1.62 -2.88 -12.30
CA LEU A 88 -1.95 -1.69 -13.06
C LEU A 88 -1.23 -0.44 -12.56
N VAL A 89 -1.05 -0.31 -11.23
CA VAL A 89 -0.26 0.77 -10.64
C VAL A 89 1.19 0.68 -11.11
N LYS A 90 1.79 -0.51 -11.05
CA LYS A 90 3.19 -0.72 -11.48
C LYS A 90 3.39 -0.47 -12.98
N GLU A 91 2.43 -0.84 -13.80
CA GLU A 91 2.46 -0.55 -15.25
C GLU A 91 2.44 0.95 -15.53
N LYS A 92 1.58 1.70 -14.87
CA LYS A 92 1.44 3.15 -15.09
C LYS A 92 2.51 3.96 -14.38
N PHE A 93 2.93 3.54 -13.20
CA PHE A 93 3.90 4.22 -12.35
C PHE A 93 5.03 3.25 -11.95
N PRO A 94 5.96 2.93 -12.84
CA PRO A 94 7.03 1.95 -12.56
C PRO A 94 7.89 2.28 -11.34
N GLU A 95 8.04 3.57 -11.04
CA GLU A 95 8.83 4.07 -9.90
C GLU A 95 8.05 4.06 -8.57
N CYS A 96 6.76 3.77 -8.59
CA CYS A 96 5.98 3.66 -7.36
C CYS A 96 6.42 2.42 -6.56
N LEU A 97 6.77 2.63 -5.30
CA LEU A 97 7.10 1.52 -4.40
C LEU A 97 5.82 0.83 -3.95
N ILE A 98 5.65 -0.43 -4.32
CA ILE A 98 4.50 -1.26 -3.94
C ILE A 98 4.86 -2.07 -2.69
N VAL A 99 4.12 -1.84 -1.62
CA VAL A 99 4.32 -2.48 -0.32
C VAL A 99 3.11 -3.35 0.02
N TYR A 100 3.34 -4.63 0.32
CA TYR A 100 2.30 -5.55 0.79
C TYR A 100 2.51 -5.86 2.26
N GLY A 101 1.41 -5.92 3.00
CA GLY A 101 1.36 -6.38 4.38
C GLY A 101 0.04 -7.09 4.65
N GLY A 102 -0.13 -7.63 5.85
CA GLY A 102 -1.35 -8.29 6.26
C GLY A 102 -1.24 -9.81 6.34
N PRO A 103 -2.29 -10.48 6.86
CA PRO A 103 -2.23 -11.89 7.21
C PRO A 103 -2.17 -12.85 6.02
N GLN A 104 -2.48 -12.39 4.82
CA GLN A 104 -2.43 -13.22 3.61
C GLN A 104 -1.02 -13.35 3.02
N ILE A 105 -0.08 -12.55 3.49
CA ILE A 105 1.32 -12.67 3.06
C ILE A 105 1.94 -13.90 3.71
N PRO A 106 2.52 -14.84 2.93
CA PRO A 106 3.18 -15.99 3.50
C PRO A 106 4.40 -15.57 4.35
N ILE A 107 4.51 -16.13 5.55
CA ILE A 107 5.60 -15.81 6.52
C ILE A 107 6.99 -16.02 5.91
N THR A 108 7.08 -16.94 4.97
CA THR A 108 8.27 -17.17 4.15
C THR A 108 7.86 -17.01 2.69
N ALA A 109 8.01 -15.81 2.15
CA ALA A 109 7.83 -15.60 0.72
C ALA A 109 9.01 -16.25 -0.01
N HIS A 110 8.80 -17.45 -0.52
CA HIS A 110 9.78 -18.17 -1.35
C HIS A 110 9.87 -17.56 -2.75
N ASP A 111 10.88 -17.92 -3.50
CA ASP A 111 11.14 -17.46 -4.86
C ASP A 111 9.91 -17.58 -5.77
N GLU A 112 9.13 -18.65 -5.62
CA GLU A 112 7.89 -18.85 -6.36
C GLU A 112 6.86 -17.73 -6.10
N TRP A 113 6.72 -17.31 -4.85
CA TRP A 113 5.79 -16.20 -4.52
C TRP A 113 6.24 -14.91 -5.19
N TRP A 114 7.53 -14.56 -5.10
CA TRP A 114 8.09 -13.37 -5.74
C TRP A 114 7.98 -13.42 -7.27
N ASN A 115 8.22 -14.57 -7.87
CA ASN A 115 8.07 -14.76 -9.31
C ASN A 115 6.62 -14.54 -9.78
N ASN A 116 5.65 -14.87 -8.92
CA ASN A 116 4.22 -14.65 -9.19
C ASN A 116 3.76 -13.22 -8.88
N HIS A 117 4.54 -12.44 -8.13
CA HIS A 117 4.22 -11.07 -7.71
C HIS A 117 5.35 -10.07 -8.08
N PRO A 118 5.76 -10.00 -9.36
CA PRO A 118 6.89 -9.16 -9.76
C PRO A 118 6.62 -7.66 -9.63
N TYR A 119 5.37 -7.28 -9.42
CA TYR A 119 4.92 -5.90 -9.19
C TYR A 119 5.04 -5.46 -7.72
N VAL A 120 5.34 -6.36 -6.80
CA VAL A 120 5.54 -6.07 -5.37
C VAL A 120 7.03 -5.83 -5.10
N ASP A 121 7.35 -4.73 -4.45
CA ASP A 121 8.74 -4.37 -4.13
C ASP A 121 9.13 -4.77 -2.71
N VAL A 122 8.21 -4.63 -1.76
CA VAL A 122 8.48 -4.87 -0.33
C VAL A 122 7.32 -5.60 0.30
N VAL A 123 7.64 -6.56 1.17
CA VAL A 123 6.67 -7.26 2.00
C VAL A 123 6.95 -6.94 3.47
N VAL A 124 5.88 -6.62 4.21
CA VAL A 124 5.93 -6.35 5.65
C VAL A 124 5.22 -7.48 6.39
N TYR A 125 5.97 -8.18 7.22
CA TYR A 125 5.44 -9.24 8.09
C TYR A 125 5.06 -8.70 9.46
N TYR A 126 4.01 -9.25 10.07
CA TYR A 126 3.53 -8.89 11.41
C TYR A 126 3.11 -7.42 11.52
N GLU A 127 3.44 -6.76 12.62
CA GLU A 127 3.10 -5.36 12.88
C GLU A 127 3.79 -4.42 11.89
N GLY A 128 2.99 -3.59 11.23
CA GLY A 128 3.43 -2.74 10.12
C GLY A 128 3.96 -1.37 10.51
N GLU A 129 3.58 -0.83 11.66
CA GLU A 129 3.77 0.57 12.02
C GLU A 129 5.23 1.03 11.93
N LYS A 130 6.11 0.37 12.66
CA LYS A 130 7.55 0.71 12.68
C LYS A 130 8.23 0.37 11.35
N ARG A 131 7.85 -0.76 10.74
CA ARG A 131 8.44 -1.21 9.48
C ARG A 131 8.09 -0.30 8.32
N PHE A 132 6.83 0.07 8.20
CA PHE A 132 6.38 1.00 7.17
C PHE A 132 7.06 2.37 7.32
N THR A 133 7.14 2.90 8.55
CA THR A 133 7.87 4.15 8.82
C THR A 133 9.33 4.06 8.36
N ARG A 134 9.98 2.93 8.60
CA ARG A 134 11.36 2.70 8.13
C ARG A 134 11.44 2.64 6.60
N ILE A 135 10.48 2.01 5.93
CA ILE A 135 10.40 1.98 4.47
C ILE A 135 10.31 3.40 3.90
N LEU A 136 9.45 4.25 4.47
CA LEU A 136 9.34 5.64 4.06
C LEU A 136 10.66 6.40 4.21
N ARG A 137 11.38 6.20 5.30
CA ARG A 137 12.69 6.81 5.53
C ARG A 137 13.73 6.38 4.50
N CYS A 138 13.77 5.09 4.17
CA CYS A 138 14.67 4.57 3.15
C CYS A 138 14.33 5.11 1.75
N SER A 139 13.05 5.20 1.41
CA SER A 139 12.62 5.70 0.10
C SER A 139 12.88 7.21 -0.09
N SER A 140 12.98 7.98 0.99
CA SER A 140 13.29 9.42 0.92
C SER A 140 14.77 9.72 0.71
N LYS A 141 15.65 8.76 1.04
CA LYS A 141 17.12 8.99 1.06
C LYS A 141 17.86 8.50 -0.19
N GLU A 142 17.18 8.09 -1.23
CA GLU A 142 17.83 7.46 -2.42
C GLU A 142 18.73 6.26 -2.09
N GLU A 143 18.66 5.73 -0.86
CA GLU A 143 19.51 4.63 -0.37
C GLU A 143 18.98 3.23 -0.70
N MET A 144 17.98 3.13 -1.55
CA MET A 144 17.48 1.85 -2.05
C MET A 144 17.98 1.55 -3.47
N SER A 145 19.17 1.97 -3.74
CA SER A 145 19.90 1.55 -4.94
C SER A 145 20.69 0.28 -4.67
#